data_0e3d7954d54e4e33aa613eb83cfbe39d
#
_entry.id   0e3d7954d54e4e33aa613eb83cfbe39d
#
_cell.length_a   1.000
_cell.length_b   1.000
_cell.length_c   1.000
_cell.angle_alpha   90.00
_cell.angle_beta   90.00
_cell.angle_gamma   90.00
#
_symmetry.space_group_name_H-M   'P 1'
#
loop_
_entity.id
_entity.type
_entity.pdbx_description
1 polymer ?
#
loop_
_entity_poly.entity_id
_entity_poly.type
_entity_poly.pdbx_seq_one_letter_code
_entity_poly.pdbx_strand_id
1 'polypeptide(L)'
;MLILGYFSRLNGKPSFLMGAIINQSSEFSLMLAVLCWQYKLFDPHLFIVITLVVLISFFFSSLGHQFLEPIYNALSKLLSFMDGRSTAEAESGTEEFVMEGHVVIMEYNELAIEIADFYAQRGQQVLLLDLDPHIIEHFEHQHGNSNIHVHYSNMADPDVWEDLAFDKAKVVISCMDGGQEAELAISRWLKKQAPDVPFLAATSSHEETLELYGAGARYVIQTE
;
A
#
# COMPACT_ATOMS: atom_id res chain seq x y z
N MET A 1 -13.96 -12.29 -13.89
CA MET A 1 -13.44 -11.39 -12.85
C MET A 1 -12.11 -10.77 -13.21
N LEU A 2 -11.09 -11.51 -13.64
CA LEU A 2 -9.87 -10.94 -14.23
C LEU A 2 -10.17 -9.96 -15.38
N ILE A 3 -11.21 -10.23 -16.17
CA ILE A 3 -11.69 -9.35 -17.25
C ILE A 3 -12.21 -8.00 -16.70
N LEU A 4 -12.85 -7.98 -15.52
CA LEU A 4 -13.33 -6.74 -14.89
C LEU A 4 -12.15 -5.90 -14.35
N GLY A 5 -11.12 -6.53 -13.77
CA GLY A 5 -9.89 -5.87 -13.37
C GLY A 5 -9.15 -5.25 -14.56
N TYR A 6 -9.15 -5.94 -15.70
CA TYR A 6 -8.62 -5.44 -16.96
C TYR A 6 -9.35 -4.18 -17.46
N PHE A 7 -10.67 -4.10 -17.30
CA PHE A 7 -11.47 -2.92 -17.65
C PHE A 7 -11.34 -1.76 -16.66
N SER A 8 -10.99 -2.03 -15.39
CA SER A 8 -10.84 -1.00 -14.35
C SER A 8 -9.44 -0.37 -14.27
N ARG A 9 -8.55 -0.68 -15.21
CA ARG A 9 -7.15 -0.16 -15.26
C ARG A 9 -6.32 -0.43 -14.00
N LEU A 10 -6.68 -1.45 -13.23
CA LEU A 10 -5.91 -1.87 -12.06
C LEU A 10 -4.69 -2.69 -12.50
N ASN A 11 -3.58 -2.53 -11.79
CA ASN A 11 -2.36 -3.33 -11.97
C ASN A 11 -2.64 -4.82 -11.76
N GLY A 12 -1.78 -5.68 -12.30
CA GLY A 12 -1.98 -7.14 -12.28
C GLY A 12 -2.18 -7.74 -10.88
N LYS A 13 -1.37 -7.34 -9.89
CA LYS A 13 -1.47 -7.83 -8.48
C LYS A 13 -2.80 -7.44 -7.84
N PRO A 14 -3.25 -6.16 -7.80
CA PRO A 14 -4.56 -5.79 -7.27
C PRO A 14 -5.73 -6.44 -8.01
N SER A 15 -5.67 -6.56 -9.33
CA SER A 15 -6.72 -7.21 -10.13
C SER A 15 -6.86 -8.70 -9.79
N PHE A 16 -5.74 -9.39 -9.58
CA PHE A 16 -5.71 -10.79 -9.18
C PHE A 16 -6.28 -10.98 -7.78
N LEU A 17 -5.85 -10.16 -6.81
CA LEU A 17 -6.32 -10.20 -5.42
C LEU A 17 -7.82 -9.92 -5.33
N MET A 18 -8.31 -8.86 -5.99
CA MET A 18 -9.73 -8.55 -6.06
C MET A 18 -10.52 -9.68 -6.71
N GLY A 19 -10.03 -10.26 -7.80
CA GLY A 19 -10.66 -11.39 -8.46
C GLY A 19 -10.79 -12.61 -7.56
N ALA A 20 -9.78 -12.88 -6.77
CA ALA A 20 -9.78 -14.00 -5.82
C ALA A 20 -10.75 -13.78 -4.64
N ILE A 21 -10.81 -12.53 -4.11
CA ILE A 21 -11.71 -12.17 -3.00
C ILE A 21 -13.19 -12.22 -3.43
N ILE A 22 -13.52 -11.68 -4.60
CA ILE A 22 -14.91 -11.59 -5.08
C ILE A 22 -15.44 -12.93 -5.58
N ASN A 23 -14.58 -13.89 -5.90
CA ASN A 23 -14.96 -15.17 -6.51
C ASN A 23 -15.50 -16.21 -5.51
N GLN A 24 -15.83 -15.83 -4.29
CA GLN A 24 -16.47 -16.72 -3.32
C GLN A 24 -17.99 -16.74 -3.50
N SER A 25 -18.61 -17.91 -3.23
CA SER A 25 -20.06 -17.98 -3.17
C SER A 25 -20.60 -17.15 -2.03
N SER A 26 -21.64 -16.36 -2.31
CA SER A 26 -22.24 -15.48 -1.31
C SER A 26 -23.07 -16.26 -0.28
N GLU A 27 -23.07 -15.85 0.98
CA GLU A 27 -24.00 -16.33 2.01
C GLU A 27 -25.47 -16.20 1.57
N PHE A 28 -25.75 -15.20 0.73
CA PHE A 28 -27.06 -15.00 0.13
C PHE A 28 -27.47 -16.17 -0.76
N SER A 29 -26.54 -16.82 -1.45
CA SER A 29 -26.81 -18.01 -2.27
C SER A 29 -27.27 -19.18 -1.41
N LEU A 30 -26.70 -19.34 -0.20
CA LEU A 30 -27.14 -20.37 0.74
C LEU A 30 -28.54 -20.08 1.28
N MET A 31 -28.81 -18.83 1.64
CA MET A 31 -30.13 -18.40 2.11
C MET A 31 -31.21 -18.61 1.04
N LEU A 32 -30.90 -18.30 -0.22
CA LEU A 32 -31.78 -18.54 -1.35
C LEU A 32 -32.02 -20.04 -1.56
N ALA A 33 -31.00 -20.88 -1.44
CA ALA A 33 -31.12 -22.32 -1.55
C ALA A 33 -32.04 -22.92 -0.45
N VAL A 34 -31.93 -22.42 0.79
CA VAL A 34 -32.79 -22.79 1.91
C VAL A 34 -34.26 -22.43 1.62
N LEU A 35 -34.52 -21.23 1.13
CA LEU A 35 -35.86 -20.78 0.76
C LEU A 35 -36.45 -21.64 -0.37
N CYS A 36 -35.70 -21.90 -1.42
CA CYS A 36 -36.13 -22.76 -2.51
C CYS A 36 -36.46 -24.18 -2.03
N TRP A 37 -35.69 -24.73 -1.10
CA TRP A 37 -35.96 -26.02 -0.49
C TRP A 37 -37.23 -25.99 0.37
N GLN A 38 -37.47 -24.97 1.19
CA GLN A 38 -38.66 -24.78 2.00
C GLN A 38 -39.93 -24.72 1.14
N TYR A 39 -39.86 -24.02 0.01
CA TYR A 39 -40.99 -23.94 -0.94
C TYR A 39 -41.08 -25.15 -1.88
N LYS A 40 -40.32 -26.22 -1.63
CA LYS A 40 -40.28 -27.45 -2.43
C LYS A 40 -39.98 -27.23 -3.92
N LEU A 41 -39.23 -26.17 -4.23
CA LEU A 41 -38.78 -25.89 -5.59
C LEU A 41 -37.58 -26.76 -5.99
N PHE A 42 -36.84 -27.26 -4.98
CA PHE A 42 -35.66 -28.12 -5.17
C PHE A 42 -35.90 -29.50 -4.57
N ASP A 43 -35.39 -30.52 -5.28
CA ASP A 43 -35.25 -31.87 -4.72
C ASP A 43 -34.22 -31.85 -3.57
N PRO A 44 -34.41 -32.65 -2.49
CA PRO A 44 -33.45 -32.73 -1.37
C PRO A 44 -32.01 -33.01 -1.81
N HIS A 45 -31.78 -33.79 -2.84
CA HIS A 45 -30.46 -34.07 -3.37
C HIS A 45 -29.82 -32.83 -3.97
N LEU A 46 -30.54 -32.00 -4.71
CA LEU A 46 -30.05 -30.77 -5.29
C LEU A 46 -29.67 -29.75 -4.20
N PHE A 47 -30.49 -29.65 -3.13
CA PHE A 47 -30.18 -28.79 -1.98
C PHE A 47 -28.86 -29.21 -1.31
N ILE A 48 -28.63 -30.49 -1.09
CA ILE A 48 -27.38 -31.01 -0.51
C ILE A 48 -26.19 -30.65 -1.39
N VAL A 49 -26.30 -30.82 -2.71
CA VAL A 49 -25.22 -30.50 -3.66
C VAL A 49 -24.90 -29.02 -3.62
N ILE A 50 -25.87 -28.12 -3.67
CA ILE A 50 -25.68 -26.69 -3.60
C ILE A 50 -24.99 -26.29 -2.29
N THR A 51 -25.49 -26.83 -1.15
CA THR A 51 -24.89 -26.55 0.17
C THR A 51 -23.44 -27.01 0.22
N LEU A 52 -23.14 -28.21 -0.30
CA LEU A 52 -21.76 -28.71 -0.34
C LEU A 52 -20.85 -27.84 -1.18
N VAL A 53 -21.30 -27.39 -2.36
CA VAL A 53 -20.54 -26.50 -3.24
C VAL A 53 -20.24 -25.16 -2.54
N VAL A 54 -21.22 -24.58 -1.85
CA VAL A 54 -21.03 -23.33 -1.11
C VAL A 54 -20.03 -23.53 0.03
N LEU A 55 -20.14 -24.59 0.82
CA LEU A 55 -19.20 -24.87 1.91
C LEU A 55 -17.78 -25.11 1.40
N ILE A 56 -17.62 -25.85 0.32
CA ILE A 56 -16.32 -26.08 -0.32
C ILE A 56 -15.74 -24.74 -0.84
N SER A 57 -16.58 -23.90 -1.45
CA SER A 57 -16.17 -22.57 -1.91
C SER A 57 -15.66 -21.69 -0.76
N PHE A 58 -16.35 -21.66 0.39
CA PHE A 58 -15.89 -20.94 1.57
C PHE A 58 -14.57 -21.47 2.11
N PHE A 59 -14.43 -22.79 2.18
CA PHE A 59 -13.21 -23.42 2.65
C PHE A 59 -12.00 -23.04 1.77
N PHE A 60 -12.14 -23.14 0.45
CA PHE A 60 -11.08 -22.76 -0.47
C PHE A 60 -10.82 -21.25 -0.47
N SER A 61 -11.85 -20.42 -0.33
CA SER A 61 -11.66 -18.98 -0.22
C SER A 61 -10.89 -18.60 1.06
N SER A 62 -11.24 -19.22 2.20
CA SER A 62 -10.56 -18.97 3.48
C SER A 62 -9.08 -19.38 3.44
N LEU A 63 -8.78 -20.54 2.86
CA LEU A 63 -7.38 -20.96 2.66
C LEU A 63 -6.67 -20.08 1.63
N GLY A 64 -7.39 -19.67 0.59
CA GLY A 64 -6.84 -18.84 -0.48
C GLY A 64 -6.24 -17.55 0.05
N HIS A 65 -6.85 -16.88 1.01
CA HIS A 65 -6.32 -15.65 1.60
C HIS A 65 -4.90 -15.79 2.16
N GLN A 66 -4.56 -16.95 2.74
CA GLN A 66 -3.24 -17.21 3.29
C GLN A 66 -2.18 -17.49 2.21
N PHE A 67 -2.62 -17.94 1.03
CA PHE A 67 -1.73 -18.38 -0.05
C PHE A 67 -1.79 -17.50 -1.29
N LEU A 68 -2.54 -16.37 -1.26
CA LEU A 68 -2.71 -15.49 -2.42
C LEU A 68 -1.39 -14.90 -2.91
N GLU A 69 -0.52 -14.43 -2.01
CA GLU A 69 0.79 -13.88 -2.39
C GLU A 69 1.74 -14.91 -3.00
N PRO A 70 1.99 -16.07 -2.37
CA PRO A 70 2.84 -17.08 -3.01
C PRO A 70 2.26 -17.62 -4.32
N ILE A 71 0.92 -17.70 -4.44
CA ILE A 71 0.26 -18.10 -5.69
C ILE A 71 0.45 -17.02 -6.76
N TYR A 72 0.27 -15.74 -6.42
CA TYR A 72 0.53 -14.64 -7.34
C TYR A 72 1.98 -14.66 -7.83
N ASN A 73 2.95 -14.79 -6.93
CA ASN A 73 4.37 -14.82 -7.26
C ASN A 73 4.73 -16.03 -8.15
N ALA A 74 4.10 -17.18 -7.96
CA ALA A 74 4.28 -18.35 -8.82
C ALA A 74 3.65 -18.16 -10.22
N LEU A 75 2.50 -17.47 -10.28
CA LEU A 75 1.79 -17.17 -11.52
C LEU A 75 2.23 -15.85 -12.17
N SER A 76 3.01 -15.02 -11.52
CA SER A 76 3.41 -13.69 -11.99
C SER A 76 4.04 -13.72 -13.38
N LYS A 77 4.87 -14.73 -13.67
CA LYS A 77 5.47 -14.94 -15.00
C LYS A 77 4.44 -15.25 -16.10
N LEU A 78 3.32 -15.85 -15.75
CA LEU A 78 2.22 -16.12 -16.68
C LEU A 78 1.30 -14.92 -16.80
N LEU A 79 1.14 -14.16 -15.71
CA LEU A 79 0.31 -12.96 -15.62
C LEU A 79 1.03 -11.71 -16.15
N SER A 80 2.35 -11.72 -16.27
CA SER A 80 3.14 -10.63 -16.88
C SER A 80 2.71 -10.29 -18.33
N PHE A 81 2.07 -11.23 -19.03
CA PHE A 81 1.41 -10.95 -20.31
C PHE A 81 0.21 -9.99 -20.17
N MET A 82 -0.40 -9.95 -18.98
CA MET A 82 -1.52 -9.02 -18.67
C MET A 82 -1.01 -7.66 -18.22
N ASP A 83 0.16 -7.61 -17.58
CA ASP A 83 0.84 -6.38 -17.16
C ASP A 83 1.40 -5.58 -18.36
N GLY A 84 1.77 -6.25 -19.45
CA GLY A 84 2.37 -5.63 -20.64
C GLY A 84 1.48 -4.64 -21.40
N ARG A 85 0.22 -4.43 -20.99
CA ARG A 85 -0.68 -3.44 -21.57
C ARG A 85 -1.01 -2.28 -20.62
N SER A 86 -0.70 -2.45 -19.34
CA SER A 86 -0.87 -1.43 -18.29
C SER A 86 0.34 -0.49 -18.19
N THR A 87 1.48 -0.89 -18.76
CA THR A 87 2.73 -0.14 -18.66
C THR A 87 2.79 1.15 -19.48
N ALA A 88 1.81 1.43 -20.36
CA ALA A 88 1.82 2.66 -21.14
C ALA A 88 1.05 3.84 -20.53
N GLU A 89 0.22 3.60 -19.48
CA GLU A 89 -0.55 4.66 -18.81
C GLU A 89 -0.46 4.61 -17.28
N ALA A 90 0.15 3.56 -16.71
CA ALA A 90 0.51 3.48 -15.28
C ALA A 90 1.97 3.90 -15.02
N GLU A 91 2.63 4.52 -16.02
CA GLU A 91 3.93 5.16 -15.87
C GLU A 91 3.91 6.42 -14.99
N SER A 92 2.81 6.72 -14.33
CA SER A 92 2.81 7.70 -13.23
C SER A 92 3.00 7.07 -11.83
N GLY A 93 3.53 5.84 -11.71
CA GLY A 93 3.64 5.24 -10.38
C GLY A 93 4.65 4.13 -10.14
N THR A 94 5.33 3.60 -11.16
CA THR A 94 6.44 2.64 -10.96
C THR A 94 7.48 2.79 -12.07
N GLU A 95 8.04 3.97 -12.24
CA GLU A 95 9.46 4.04 -12.54
C GLU A 95 10.14 3.35 -11.35
N GLU A 96 11.05 2.40 -11.61
CA GLU A 96 12.02 2.01 -10.58
C GLU A 96 12.59 3.31 -10.04
N PHE A 97 12.15 3.70 -8.85
CA PHE A 97 12.54 4.95 -8.24
C PHE A 97 13.98 4.78 -7.75
N VAL A 98 14.91 4.71 -8.68
CA VAL A 98 16.34 4.59 -8.42
C VAL A 98 16.86 5.98 -8.08
N MET A 99 16.38 6.54 -6.97
CA MET A 99 17.01 7.72 -6.39
C MET A 99 18.01 7.29 -5.33
N GLU A 100 19.20 7.83 -5.40
CA GLU A 100 20.21 7.71 -4.34
C GLU A 100 20.44 9.08 -3.71
N GLY A 101 20.50 9.13 -2.39
CA GLY A 101 20.73 10.38 -1.66
C GLY A 101 19.55 11.35 -1.67
N HIS A 102 18.35 10.87 -1.98
CA HIS A 102 17.11 11.66 -1.94
C HIS A 102 16.62 11.87 -0.51
N VAL A 103 15.71 12.81 -0.34
CA VAL A 103 15.03 13.10 0.93
C VAL A 103 13.63 12.51 0.86
N VAL A 104 13.28 11.64 1.80
CA VAL A 104 11.92 11.09 1.92
C VAL A 104 11.17 11.89 2.97
N ILE A 105 9.97 12.37 2.63
CA ILE A 105 9.06 13.08 3.54
C ILE A 105 7.73 12.34 3.53
N MET A 106 7.25 11.98 4.70
CA MET A 106 6.00 11.24 4.88
C MET A 106 4.91 12.16 5.40
N GLU A 107 3.75 12.11 4.76
CA GLU A 107 2.58 12.94 4.93
C GLU A 107 2.72 14.38 4.40
N TYR A 108 1.70 14.82 3.66
CA TYR A 108 1.59 16.15 3.09
C TYR A 108 0.87 17.09 4.05
N ASN A 109 1.62 18.01 4.63
CA ASN A 109 1.09 19.09 5.45
C ASN A 109 1.96 20.35 5.31
N GLU A 110 1.64 21.43 5.98
CA GLU A 110 2.38 22.70 5.87
C GLU A 110 3.86 22.52 6.21
N LEU A 111 4.18 21.76 7.25
CA LEU A 111 5.56 21.49 7.64
C LEU A 111 6.31 20.68 6.58
N ALA A 112 5.66 19.65 6.02
CA ALA A 112 6.24 18.83 4.97
C ALA A 112 6.58 19.63 3.72
N ILE A 113 5.71 20.57 3.32
CA ILE A 113 5.95 21.45 2.18
C ILE A 113 7.16 22.36 2.42
N GLU A 114 7.24 22.99 3.59
CA GLU A 114 8.37 23.86 3.94
C GLU A 114 9.70 23.10 3.92
N ILE A 115 9.72 21.88 4.45
CA ILE A 115 10.89 21.01 4.43
C ILE A 115 11.23 20.58 3.00
N ALA A 116 10.22 20.20 2.20
CA ALA A 116 10.40 19.80 0.80
C ALA A 116 11.02 20.95 -0.01
N ASP A 117 10.47 22.14 0.09
CA ASP A 117 10.98 23.34 -0.58
C ASP A 117 12.41 23.69 -0.14
N PHE A 118 12.71 23.55 1.14
CA PHE A 118 14.06 23.80 1.67
C PHE A 118 15.12 22.89 1.03
N TYR A 119 14.81 21.61 0.86
CA TYR A 119 15.72 20.66 0.24
C TYR A 119 15.76 20.81 -1.28
N ALA A 120 14.61 21.01 -1.92
CA ALA A 120 14.50 21.16 -3.36
C ALA A 120 15.24 22.40 -3.88
N GLN A 121 15.19 23.54 -3.16
CA GLN A 121 15.95 24.75 -3.48
C GLN A 121 17.46 24.55 -3.41
N ARG A 122 17.93 23.52 -2.71
CA ARG A 122 19.33 23.13 -2.61
C ARG A 122 19.72 22.05 -3.65
N GLY A 123 18.85 21.78 -4.59
CA GLY A 123 19.08 20.80 -5.65
C GLY A 123 18.99 19.35 -5.18
N GLN A 124 18.40 19.09 -4.01
CA GLN A 124 18.16 17.74 -3.54
C GLN A 124 16.85 17.21 -4.14
N GLN A 125 16.85 15.95 -4.54
CA GLN A 125 15.62 15.26 -4.92
C GLN A 125 14.81 14.94 -3.66
N VAL A 126 13.54 15.26 -3.68
CA VAL A 126 12.60 15.05 -2.57
C VAL A 126 11.50 14.12 -3.03
N LEU A 127 11.27 13.08 -2.25
CA LEU A 127 10.14 12.17 -2.41
C LEU A 127 9.14 12.44 -1.29
N LEU A 128 7.99 12.99 -1.65
CA LEU A 128 6.88 13.27 -0.74
C LEU A 128 5.82 12.18 -0.88
N LEU A 129 5.47 11.53 0.21
CA LEU A 129 4.57 10.40 0.26
C LEU A 129 3.28 10.76 0.99
N ASP A 130 2.15 10.37 0.42
CA ASP A 130 0.85 10.52 1.08
C ASP A 130 -0.11 9.39 0.70
N LEU A 131 -1.13 9.19 1.56
CA LEU A 131 -2.23 8.24 1.34
C LEU A 131 -3.42 8.85 0.58
N ASP A 132 -3.45 10.17 0.39
CA ASP A 132 -4.53 10.85 -0.33
C ASP A 132 -4.14 11.06 -1.80
N PRO A 133 -4.80 10.38 -2.76
CA PRO A 133 -4.51 10.55 -4.17
C PRO A 133 -4.81 11.95 -4.70
N HIS A 134 -5.68 12.73 -4.03
CA HIS A 134 -5.99 14.10 -4.45
C HIS A 134 -4.85 15.08 -4.18
N ILE A 135 -3.93 14.74 -3.28
CA ILE A 135 -2.76 15.56 -2.97
C ILE A 135 -1.84 15.66 -4.17
N ILE A 136 -1.68 14.59 -4.94
CA ILE A 136 -0.83 14.58 -6.14
C ILE A 136 -1.34 15.61 -7.16
N GLU A 137 -2.63 15.59 -7.48
CA GLU A 137 -3.24 16.55 -8.40
C GLU A 137 -3.08 18.00 -7.89
N HIS A 138 -3.27 18.21 -6.59
CA HIS A 138 -3.19 19.52 -5.97
C HIS A 138 -1.76 20.07 -5.98
N PHE A 139 -0.78 19.20 -5.70
CA PHE A 139 0.63 19.56 -5.66
C PHE A 139 1.17 19.93 -7.05
N GLU A 140 0.88 19.14 -8.07
CA GLU A 140 1.32 19.39 -9.45
C GLU A 140 0.81 20.73 -9.97
N HIS A 141 -0.39 21.16 -9.56
CA HIS A 141 -0.96 22.45 -9.93
C HIS A 141 -0.36 23.65 -9.19
N GLN A 142 0.16 23.48 -7.99
CA GLN A 142 0.63 24.58 -7.14
C GLN A 142 2.16 24.71 -7.09
N HIS A 143 2.91 23.63 -7.17
CA HIS A 143 4.35 23.58 -6.88
C HIS A 143 5.13 22.98 -8.04
N GLY A 144 5.27 23.70 -9.13
CA GLY A 144 6.01 23.25 -10.33
C GLY A 144 7.53 23.07 -10.12
N ASN A 145 7.98 22.57 -8.97
CA ASN A 145 9.38 22.31 -8.69
C ASN A 145 9.75 20.89 -9.15
N SER A 146 10.60 20.80 -10.16
CA SER A 146 11.03 19.53 -10.77
C SER A 146 11.84 18.61 -9.85
N ASN A 147 12.24 19.09 -8.67
CA ASN A 147 13.01 18.31 -7.69
C ASN A 147 12.11 17.67 -6.61
N ILE A 148 10.80 17.91 -6.61
CA ILE A 148 9.87 17.33 -5.65
C ILE A 148 8.96 16.36 -6.42
N HIS A 149 9.00 15.11 -6.02
CA HIS A 149 8.17 14.03 -6.58
C HIS A 149 7.16 13.61 -5.52
N VAL A 150 5.88 13.66 -5.86
CA VAL A 150 4.81 13.21 -4.97
C VAL A 150 4.39 11.81 -5.38
N HIS A 151 4.29 10.92 -4.41
CA HIS A 151 3.91 9.53 -4.66
C HIS A 151 2.83 9.07 -3.69
N TYR A 152 1.78 8.46 -4.23
CA TYR A 152 0.74 7.81 -3.44
C TYR A 152 1.26 6.50 -2.87
N SER A 153 1.36 6.40 -1.55
CA SER A 153 1.86 5.17 -0.91
C SER A 153 1.35 5.02 0.52
N ASN A 154 1.15 3.78 0.91
CA ASN A 154 0.89 3.43 2.30
C ASN A 154 2.21 3.27 3.05
N MET A 155 2.59 4.27 3.84
CA MET A 155 3.83 4.27 4.62
C MET A 155 3.90 3.18 5.70
N ALA A 156 2.78 2.55 6.06
CA ALA A 156 2.75 1.42 6.98
C ALA A 156 3.13 0.09 6.30
N ASP A 157 3.26 0.04 4.97
CA ASP A 157 3.61 -1.16 4.21
C ASP A 157 5.15 -1.27 4.07
N PRO A 158 5.79 -2.32 4.61
CA PRO A 158 7.24 -2.51 4.50
C PRO A 158 7.75 -2.66 3.06
N ASP A 159 6.94 -3.18 2.14
CA ASP A 159 7.33 -3.34 0.74
C ASP A 159 7.58 -1.96 0.09
N VAL A 160 6.84 -0.93 0.50
CA VAL A 160 7.02 0.45 0.04
C VAL A 160 8.40 1.01 0.39
N TRP A 161 8.95 0.66 1.55
CA TRP A 161 10.24 1.19 1.98
C TRP A 161 11.40 0.65 1.14
N GLU A 162 11.29 -0.60 0.68
CA GLU A 162 12.25 -1.22 -0.23
C GLU A 162 12.07 -0.69 -1.66
N ASP A 163 10.84 -0.65 -2.16
CA ASP A 163 10.51 -0.18 -3.51
C ASP A 163 10.89 1.29 -3.74
N LEU A 164 10.79 2.12 -2.70
CA LEU A 164 11.14 3.54 -2.74
C LEU A 164 12.55 3.84 -2.19
N ALA A 165 13.37 2.81 -2.03
CA ALA A 165 14.78 2.89 -1.65
C ALA A 165 15.05 3.76 -0.41
N PHE A 166 14.28 3.57 0.68
CA PHE A 166 14.51 4.28 1.95
C PHE A 166 15.90 4.02 2.52
N ASP A 167 16.47 2.86 2.25
CA ASP A 167 17.82 2.46 2.64
C ASP A 167 18.92 3.29 1.95
N LYS A 168 18.61 3.90 0.81
CA LYS A 168 19.51 4.77 0.03
C LYS A 168 19.18 6.25 0.19
N ALA A 169 18.22 6.59 1.02
CA ALA A 169 17.84 7.96 1.28
C ALA A 169 18.94 8.70 2.06
N LYS A 170 19.07 10.00 1.84
CA LYS A 170 19.89 10.89 2.65
C LYS A 170 19.31 11.07 4.05
N VAL A 171 17.98 11.12 4.13
CA VAL A 171 17.21 11.30 5.36
C VAL A 171 15.76 10.89 5.10
N VAL A 172 15.13 10.29 6.09
CA VAL A 172 13.69 9.99 6.10
C VAL A 172 13.06 10.84 7.20
N ILE A 173 12.06 11.64 6.85
CA ILE A 173 11.38 12.59 7.72
C ILE A 173 9.90 12.26 7.78
N SER A 174 9.40 12.02 8.99
CA SER A 174 7.97 11.86 9.23
C SER A 174 7.37 13.18 9.69
N CYS A 175 6.34 13.61 8.98
CA CYS A 175 5.47 14.70 9.38
C CYS A 175 4.07 14.19 9.74
N MET A 176 3.93 12.87 9.99
CA MET A 176 2.64 12.23 10.23
C MET A 176 2.03 12.68 11.57
N ASP A 177 0.74 12.99 11.52
CA ASP A 177 -0.06 13.24 12.72
C ASP A 177 -0.82 11.96 13.09
N GLY A 178 -0.38 11.30 14.17
CA GLY A 178 -0.98 10.04 14.64
C GLY A 178 -0.48 8.76 13.96
N GLY A 179 0.65 8.79 13.26
CA GLY A 179 1.25 7.65 12.56
C GLY A 179 2.21 6.78 13.38
N GLN A 180 2.16 6.81 14.70
CA GLN A 180 3.14 6.24 15.62
C GLN A 180 3.56 4.79 15.31
N GLU A 181 2.62 3.90 15.00
CA GLU A 181 2.96 2.49 14.70
C GLU A 181 3.82 2.35 13.44
N ALA A 182 3.48 3.10 12.39
CA ALA A 182 4.25 3.12 11.15
C ALA A 182 5.63 3.73 11.37
N GLU A 183 5.73 4.85 12.09
CA GLU A 183 7.00 5.51 12.42
C GLU A 183 7.93 4.61 13.22
N LEU A 184 7.40 3.91 14.24
CA LEU A 184 8.17 2.95 15.02
C LEU A 184 8.66 1.77 14.16
N ALA A 185 7.81 1.29 13.25
CA ALA A 185 8.18 0.20 12.34
C ALA A 185 9.27 0.64 11.36
N ILE A 186 9.13 1.80 10.72
CA ILE A 186 10.12 2.39 9.80
C ILE A 186 11.45 2.63 10.54
N SER A 187 11.39 3.23 11.73
CA SER A 187 12.58 3.51 12.53
C SER A 187 13.37 2.24 12.87
N ARG A 188 12.66 1.17 13.27
CA ARG A 188 13.29 -0.14 13.55
C ARG A 188 13.86 -0.78 12.30
N TRP A 189 13.15 -0.66 11.18
CA TRP A 189 13.60 -1.19 9.90
C TRP A 189 14.87 -0.47 9.42
N LEU A 190 14.89 0.86 9.42
CA LEU A 190 16.06 1.65 9.06
C LEU A 190 17.25 1.36 9.98
N LYS A 191 17.04 1.27 11.29
CA LYS A 191 18.09 0.91 12.25
C LYS A 191 18.75 -0.44 11.91
N LYS A 192 18.00 -1.37 11.34
CA LYS A 192 18.47 -2.72 11.00
C LYS A 192 19.10 -2.78 9.60
N GLN A 193 18.48 -2.14 8.60
CA GLN A 193 18.85 -2.27 7.19
C GLN A 193 19.82 -1.17 6.75
N ALA A 194 19.65 0.06 7.24
CA ALA A 194 20.41 1.23 6.83
C ALA A 194 20.67 2.16 8.03
N PRO A 195 21.53 1.77 8.98
CA PRO A 195 21.76 2.51 10.23
C PRO A 195 22.38 3.90 10.01
N ASP A 196 22.94 4.16 8.84
CA ASP A 196 23.51 5.45 8.47
C ASP A 196 22.45 6.45 8.00
N VAL A 197 21.27 6.00 7.59
CA VAL A 197 20.16 6.86 7.17
C VAL A 197 19.44 7.41 8.42
N PRO A 198 19.50 8.73 8.65
CA PRO A 198 18.82 9.30 9.79
C PRO A 198 17.30 9.31 9.58
N PHE A 199 16.58 8.87 10.60
CA PHE A 199 15.13 9.01 10.70
C PHE A 199 14.79 10.17 11.65
N LEU A 200 13.97 11.09 11.16
CA LEU A 200 13.44 12.22 11.90
C LEU A 200 11.93 12.08 12.00
N ALA A 201 11.35 12.33 13.17
CA ALA A 201 9.92 12.31 13.38
C ALA A 201 9.45 13.58 14.10
N ALA A 202 8.20 13.95 13.91
CA ALA A 202 7.54 15.02 14.65
C ALA A 202 6.41 14.42 15.48
N THR A 203 6.31 14.77 16.77
CA THR A 203 5.21 14.33 17.64
C THR A 203 4.88 15.38 18.69
N SER A 204 3.63 15.43 19.10
CA SER A 204 3.17 16.25 20.23
C SER A 204 3.28 15.55 21.59
N SER A 205 3.57 14.22 21.59
CA SER A 205 3.60 13.40 22.81
C SER A 205 5.01 13.18 23.33
N HIS A 206 5.19 13.40 24.62
CA HIS A 206 6.47 13.10 25.29
C HIS A 206 6.74 11.59 25.40
N GLU A 207 5.69 10.79 25.56
CA GLU A 207 5.79 9.32 25.63
C GLU A 207 6.24 8.75 24.30
N GLU A 208 5.62 9.18 23.21
CA GLU A 208 6.01 8.82 21.84
C GLU A 208 7.44 9.22 21.51
N THR A 209 7.88 10.38 21.97
CA THR A 209 9.26 10.84 21.81
C THR A 209 10.26 9.81 22.34
N LEU A 210 10.02 9.27 23.53
CA LEU A 210 10.90 8.26 24.14
C LEU A 210 10.88 6.93 23.37
N GLU A 211 9.71 6.53 22.90
CA GLU A 211 9.56 5.30 22.10
C GLU A 211 10.27 5.40 20.76
N LEU A 212 10.14 6.54 20.06
CA LEU A 212 10.80 6.79 18.78
C LEU A 212 12.33 6.78 18.91
N TYR A 213 12.89 7.41 19.97
CA TYR A 213 14.33 7.31 20.24
C TYR A 213 14.75 5.86 20.56
N GLY A 214 13.95 5.14 21.30
CA GLY A 214 14.18 3.71 21.60
C GLY A 214 14.18 2.85 20.33
N ALA A 215 13.28 3.16 19.39
CA ALA A 215 13.18 2.49 18.10
C ALA A 215 14.36 2.77 17.19
N GLY A 216 15.01 3.94 17.31
CA GLY A 216 16.18 4.30 16.52
C GLY A 216 16.13 5.65 15.82
N ALA A 217 15.09 6.44 16.05
CA ALA A 217 15.02 7.79 15.50
C ALA A 217 16.24 8.62 15.91
N ARG A 218 16.79 9.35 14.95
CA ARG A 218 17.97 10.20 15.18
C ARG A 218 17.58 11.51 15.88
N TYR A 219 16.46 12.07 15.49
CA TYR A 219 15.88 13.27 16.11
C TYR A 219 14.36 13.15 16.13
N VAL A 220 13.77 13.66 17.20
CA VAL A 220 12.32 13.79 17.35
C VAL A 220 12.03 15.26 17.66
N ILE A 221 11.23 15.89 16.83
CA ILE A 221 10.77 17.27 16.98
C ILE A 221 9.47 17.21 17.77
N GLN A 222 9.47 17.86 18.93
CA GLN A 222 8.26 17.98 19.71
C GLN A 222 7.50 19.23 19.25
N THR A 223 6.31 19.01 18.69
CA THR A 223 5.36 20.07 18.28
C THR A 223 4.43 20.38 19.46
N GLU A 224 4.09 21.67 19.63
CA GLU A 224 3.15 22.12 20.68
C GLU A 224 1.69 21.86 20.30
#